data_dbdd1e09156378e09e17824f8d45be7f
#
_entry.id   dbdd1e09156378e09e17824f8d45be7f
#
_cell.length_a   1.000
_cell.length_b   1.000
_cell.length_c   1.000
_cell.angle_alpha   90.00
_cell.angle_beta   90.00
_cell.angle_gamma   90.00
#
_symmetry.space_group_name_H-M   'P 1'
#
loop_
_entity.id
_entity.type
_entity.pdbx_description
1 polymer ?
#
loop_
_entity_poly.entity_id
_entity_poly.type
_entity_poly.pdbx_seq_one_letter_code
_entity_poly.pdbx_strand_id
1 'polypeptide(L)'
;MAPTPPEGEVSLPALIEGTGPIELDVGFGRGRSFLERAAQTDEVRLIGVEIKAKWAYRVEQRRVREGFAHARAYRADVRDLLARSGPAGCLSRVYVHFPDPWWKKRHHKRMVVTDTFLDDLARLLAPGGELFVQTDVEERADAYEATVAAHEAFVPAADGWRVDANPTGARSNREVRAEEDGLPVYRILARRR
;
A
#
# COMPACT_ATOMS: atom_id res chain seq x y z
N MET A 1 6.80 21.41 4.50
CA MET A 1 6.07 20.66 3.43
C MET A 1 6.31 19.16 3.63
N ALA A 2 5.42 18.28 3.13
CA ALA A 2 5.72 16.86 3.09
C ALA A 2 6.92 16.60 2.19
N PRO A 3 7.82 15.67 2.53
CA PRO A 3 8.89 15.29 1.64
C PRO A 3 8.33 14.69 0.35
N THR A 4 9.02 14.91 -0.75
CA THR A 4 8.79 14.26 -2.04
C THR A 4 9.96 13.35 -2.36
N PRO A 5 9.76 12.20 -3.01
CA PRO A 5 10.87 11.41 -3.52
C PRO A 5 11.74 12.23 -4.50
N PRO A 6 13.01 11.90 -4.67
CA PRO A 6 13.86 12.56 -5.65
C PRO A 6 13.29 12.44 -7.08
N GLU A 7 13.71 13.34 -7.97
CA GLU A 7 13.43 13.23 -9.40
C GLU A 7 14.27 12.11 -10.05
N GLY A 8 13.85 11.63 -11.21
CA GLY A 8 14.55 10.55 -11.93
C GLY A 8 14.37 9.18 -11.27
N GLU A 9 15.35 8.31 -11.42
CA GLU A 9 15.34 6.97 -10.82
C GLU A 9 15.38 7.04 -9.30
N VAL A 10 14.62 6.16 -8.62
CA VAL A 10 14.48 6.14 -7.17
C VAL A 10 14.90 4.80 -6.60
N SER A 11 15.86 4.82 -5.69
CA SER A 11 16.13 3.66 -4.84
C SER A 11 15.19 3.70 -3.62
N LEU A 12 14.18 2.80 -3.56
CA LEU A 12 13.29 2.72 -2.41
C LEU A 12 14.04 2.50 -1.09
N PRO A 13 15.07 1.64 -1.03
CA PRO A 13 15.90 1.50 0.18
C PRO A 13 16.57 2.81 0.63
N ALA A 14 16.89 3.71 -0.30
CA ALA A 14 17.50 4.99 0.03
C ALA A 14 16.51 6.06 0.54
N LEU A 15 15.22 5.82 0.41
CA LEU A 15 14.19 6.72 0.93
C LEU A 15 14.02 6.64 2.44
N ILE A 16 14.55 5.59 3.07
CA ILE A 16 14.36 5.35 4.51
C ILE A 16 15.61 4.68 5.10
N GLU A 17 16.05 5.19 6.22
CA GLU A 17 17.20 4.66 6.94
C GLU A 17 16.90 3.32 7.62
N GLY A 18 17.95 2.60 7.98
CA GLY A 18 17.87 1.33 8.71
C GLY A 18 18.07 0.11 7.83
N THR A 19 17.90 -1.03 8.47
CA THR A 19 18.04 -2.35 7.87
C THR A 19 16.79 -3.15 7.88
N GLY A 20 16.38 -4.11 7.54
CA GLY A 20 15.10 -4.80 7.62
C GLY A 20 14.26 -4.68 6.35
N PRO A 21 13.22 -5.48 6.28
CA PRO A 21 12.30 -5.48 5.14
C PRO A 21 11.63 -4.13 4.92
N ILE A 22 11.32 -3.81 3.67
CA ILE A 22 10.58 -2.57 3.34
C ILE A 22 9.14 -2.92 3.04
N GLU A 23 8.23 -2.26 3.75
CA GLU A 23 6.79 -2.30 3.48
C GLU A 23 6.35 -0.95 2.88
N LEU A 24 5.42 -0.98 1.92
CA LEU A 24 4.88 0.20 1.25
C LEU A 24 3.38 0.34 1.51
N ASP A 25 2.94 1.46 2.09
CA ASP A 25 1.52 1.81 2.24
C ASP A 25 1.11 2.81 1.15
N VAL A 26 0.23 2.37 0.25
CA VAL A 26 -0.21 3.12 -0.93
C VAL A 26 -1.50 3.87 -0.63
N GLY A 27 -1.44 5.20 -0.70
CA GLY A 27 -2.60 6.04 -0.47
C GLY A 27 -3.08 6.03 0.97
N PHE A 28 -2.18 6.16 1.93
CA PHE A 28 -2.49 6.03 3.37
C PHE A 28 -3.53 7.04 3.89
N GLY A 29 -3.94 8.04 3.11
CA GLY A 29 -4.95 9.03 3.47
C GLY A 29 -4.62 9.77 4.77
N ARG A 30 -5.43 9.60 5.82
CA ARG A 30 -5.19 10.21 7.14
C ARG A 30 -4.12 9.48 7.96
N GLY A 31 -3.57 8.37 7.45
CA GLY A 31 -2.40 7.66 7.95
C GLY A 31 -2.63 6.82 9.21
N ARG A 32 -3.86 6.40 9.49
CA ARG A 32 -4.12 5.56 10.68
C ARG A 32 -3.42 4.22 10.54
N SER A 33 -3.65 3.45 9.46
CA SER A 33 -3.00 2.16 9.21
C SER A 33 -1.48 2.28 9.21
N PHE A 34 -0.96 3.31 8.52
CA PHE A 34 0.47 3.60 8.46
C PHE A 34 1.10 3.82 9.84
N LEU A 35 0.47 4.65 10.68
CA LEU A 35 0.99 4.95 12.02
C LEU A 35 0.75 3.80 13.01
N GLU A 36 -0.38 3.10 12.93
CA GLU A 36 -0.61 1.88 13.72
C GLU A 36 0.43 0.79 13.38
N ARG A 37 0.75 0.62 12.08
CA ARG A 37 1.79 -0.33 11.66
C ARG A 37 3.17 0.08 12.17
N ALA A 38 3.52 1.36 12.08
CA ALA A 38 4.78 1.88 12.61
C ALA A 38 4.91 1.70 14.14
N ALA A 39 3.79 1.78 14.87
CA ALA A 39 3.78 1.57 16.32
C ALA A 39 3.88 0.10 16.75
N GLN A 40 3.58 -0.85 15.86
CA GLN A 40 3.60 -2.29 16.17
C GLN A 40 5.00 -2.87 16.22
N THR A 41 5.91 -2.36 15.40
CA THR A 41 7.27 -2.91 15.29
C THR A 41 8.21 -1.92 14.59
N ASP A 42 9.46 -1.93 14.96
CA ASP A 42 10.58 -1.23 14.32
C ASP A 42 11.50 -2.16 13.51
N GLU A 43 11.15 -3.44 13.42
CA GLU A 43 11.90 -4.43 12.63
C GLU A 43 11.75 -4.26 11.13
N VAL A 44 10.71 -3.52 10.68
CA VAL A 44 10.47 -3.21 9.27
C VAL A 44 10.68 -1.72 9.01
N ARG A 45 11.04 -1.40 7.76
CA ARG A 45 11.09 -0.02 7.25
C ARG A 45 9.79 0.28 6.51
N LEU A 46 9.05 1.30 6.93
CA LEU A 46 7.74 1.59 6.40
C LEU A 46 7.74 2.86 5.55
N ILE A 47 7.51 2.74 4.26
CA ILE A 47 7.34 3.85 3.33
C ILE A 47 5.85 4.04 3.06
N GLY A 48 5.33 5.23 3.34
CA GLY A 48 3.97 5.61 2.96
C GLY A 48 3.97 6.62 1.82
N VAL A 49 3.05 6.47 0.87
CA VAL A 49 2.90 7.37 -0.27
C VAL A 49 1.46 7.88 -0.36
N GLU A 50 1.28 9.20 -0.42
CA GLU A 50 -0.04 9.84 -0.52
C GLU A 50 0.03 11.03 -1.49
N ILE A 51 -0.89 11.06 -2.46
CA ILE A 51 -0.94 12.11 -3.47
C ILE A 51 -1.40 13.47 -2.91
N LYS A 52 -2.25 13.45 -1.87
CA LYS A 52 -2.79 14.68 -1.26
C LYS A 52 -1.76 15.29 -0.29
N ALA A 53 -1.14 16.40 -0.71
CA ALA A 53 -0.10 17.10 0.05
C ALA A 53 -0.46 17.35 1.53
N LYS A 54 -1.74 17.69 1.81
CA LYS A 54 -2.24 17.93 3.16
C LYS A 54 -2.08 16.70 4.07
N TRP A 55 -2.41 15.51 3.56
CA TRP A 55 -2.34 14.29 4.35
C TRP A 55 -0.91 13.81 4.49
N ALA A 56 -0.13 13.81 3.40
CA ALA A 56 1.29 13.47 3.45
C ALA A 56 2.04 14.33 4.48
N TYR A 57 1.80 15.63 4.49
CA TYR A 57 2.41 16.53 5.49
C TYR A 57 1.99 16.20 6.92
N ARG A 58 0.68 16.04 7.17
CA ARG A 58 0.18 15.79 8.54
C ARG A 58 0.68 14.46 9.10
N VAL A 59 0.72 13.43 8.28
CA VAL A 59 1.18 12.10 8.69
C VAL A 59 2.68 12.12 8.95
N GLU A 60 3.48 12.77 8.11
CA GLU A 60 4.92 12.92 8.34
C GLU A 60 5.21 13.69 9.63
N GLN A 61 4.47 14.77 9.90
CA GLN A 61 4.62 15.52 11.16
C GLN A 61 4.25 14.66 12.38
N ARG A 62 3.20 13.87 12.27
CA ARG A 62 2.76 12.97 13.33
C ARG A 62 3.78 11.87 13.58
N ARG A 63 4.30 11.24 12.50
CA ARG A 63 5.36 10.24 12.55
C ARG A 63 6.60 10.76 13.29
N VAL A 64 7.05 12.01 12.96
CA VAL A 64 8.18 12.65 13.64
C VAL A 64 7.91 12.83 15.12
N ARG A 65 6.74 13.38 15.48
CA ARG A 65 6.35 13.62 16.87
C ARG A 65 6.27 12.33 17.69
N GLU A 66 5.83 11.22 17.07
CA GLU A 66 5.72 9.91 17.72
C GLU A 66 7.04 9.12 17.70
N GLY A 67 8.09 9.67 17.08
CA GLY A 67 9.45 9.09 17.12
C GLY A 67 9.66 7.86 16.21
N PHE A 68 8.79 7.63 15.21
CA PHE A 68 8.92 6.48 14.31
C PHE A 68 10.01 6.73 13.25
N ALA A 69 11.29 6.55 13.61
CA ALA A 69 12.42 6.76 12.71
C ALA A 69 12.41 5.80 11.51
N HIS A 70 11.94 4.57 11.70
CA HIS A 70 11.81 3.49 10.71
C HIS A 70 10.62 3.65 9.75
N ALA A 71 9.88 4.76 9.83
CA ALA A 71 8.77 5.09 8.94
C ALA A 71 8.99 6.44 8.24
N ARG A 72 8.55 6.59 6.98
CA ARG A 72 8.59 7.87 6.24
C ARG A 72 7.36 8.00 5.36
N ALA A 73 6.72 9.18 5.44
CA ALA A 73 5.55 9.48 4.62
C ALA A 73 5.91 10.50 3.53
N TYR A 74 5.70 10.13 2.27
CA TYR A 74 6.02 10.94 1.10
C TYR A 74 4.76 11.44 0.40
N ARG A 75 4.86 12.63 -0.20
CA ARG A 75 3.89 13.10 -1.20
C ARG A 75 4.34 12.64 -2.57
N ALA A 76 3.58 11.75 -3.20
CA ALA A 76 3.81 11.35 -4.60
C ALA A 76 2.55 10.71 -5.21
N ASP A 77 2.48 10.64 -6.53
CA ASP A 77 1.64 9.67 -7.23
C ASP A 77 2.39 8.33 -7.21
N VAL A 78 1.76 7.30 -6.63
CA VAL A 78 2.40 5.99 -6.48
C VAL A 78 2.74 5.36 -7.83
N ARG A 79 1.93 5.57 -8.85
CA ARG A 79 2.14 4.99 -10.18
C ARG A 79 3.42 5.56 -10.83
N ASP A 80 3.60 6.87 -10.74
CA ASP A 80 4.81 7.53 -11.20
C ASP A 80 6.05 7.09 -10.38
N LEU A 81 5.89 6.98 -9.07
CA LEU A 81 6.97 6.54 -8.20
C LEU A 81 7.41 5.11 -8.52
N LEU A 82 6.48 4.15 -8.58
CA LEU A 82 6.83 2.74 -8.79
C LEU A 82 7.47 2.50 -10.16
N ALA A 83 6.97 3.15 -11.22
CA ALA A 83 7.50 3.02 -12.57
C ALA A 83 9.00 3.33 -12.68
N ARG A 84 9.51 4.23 -11.80
CA ARG A 84 10.91 4.66 -11.77
C ARG A 84 11.69 4.20 -10.53
N SER A 85 11.11 3.28 -9.74
CA SER A 85 11.71 2.77 -8.51
C SER A 85 12.50 1.48 -8.73
N GLY A 86 13.49 1.25 -7.88
CA GLY A 86 14.31 0.04 -7.78
C GLY A 86 14.96 -0.08 -6.39
N PRO A 87 15.83 -1.05 -6.20
CA PRO A 87 16.08 -2.20 -7.07
C PRO A 87 14.93 -3.20 -7.10
N ALA A 88 14.95 -4.14 -8.04
CA ALA A 88 14.00 -5.26 -8.06
C ALA A 88 14.07 -6.05 -6.75
N GLY A 89 12.93 -6.56 -6.30
CA GLY A 89 12.83 -7.39 -5.09
C GLY A 89 13.10 -6.65 -3.78
N CYS A 90 13.02 -5.31 -3.76
CA CYS A 90 13.31 -4.53 -2.55
C CYS A 90 12.14 -4.41 -1.56
N LEU A 91 10.92 -4.73 -1.98
CA LEU A 91 9.73 -4.67 -1.12
C LEU A 91 9.36 -6.06 -0.58
N SER A 92 9.00 -6.13 0.69
CA SER A 92 8.47 -7.33 1.33
C SER A 92 6.94 -7.37 1.33
N ARG A 93 6.29 -6.22 1.42
CA ARG A 93 4.83 -6.11 1.44
C ARG A 93 4.35 -4.76 0.92
N VAL A 94 3.20 -4.79 0.26
CA VAL A 94 2.50 -3.59 -0.22
C VAL A 94 1.06 -3.61 0.27
N TYR A 95 0.59 -2.47 0.79
CA TYR A 95 -0.79 -2.28 1.26
C TYR A 95 -1.52 -1.29 0.36
N VAL A 96 -2.75 -1.63 0.01
CA VAL A 96 -3.70 -0.75 -0.68
C VAL A 96 -5.01 -0.75 0.10
N HIS A 97 -5.18 0.24 0.97
CA HIS A 97 -6.35 0.33 1.83
C HIS A 97 -7.44 1.21 1.22
N PHE A 98 -8.58 0.63 0.89
CA PHE A 98 -9.79 1.32 0.42
C PHE A 98 -9.49 2.33 -0.70
N PRO A 99 -8.90 1.88 -1.83
CA PRO A 99 -8.66 2.77 -2.95
C PRO A 99 -9.97 3.36 -3.46
N ASP A 100 -9.92 4.63 -3.90
CA ASP A 100 -11.11 5.34 -4.39
C ASP A 100 -11.84 4.54 -5.47
N PRO A 101 -13.16 4.29 -5.36
CA PRO A 101 -13.90 3.35 -6.22
C PRO A 101 -14.16 3.84 -7.65
N TRP A 102 -13.85 5.07 -8.01
CA TRP A 102 -13.94 5.69 -9.35
C TRP A 102 -15.02 5.09 -10.29
N TRP A 103 -16.28 5.20 -9.94
CA TRP A 103 -17.43 4.63 -10.68
C TRP A 103 -17.58 5.14 -12.11
N LYS A 104 -17.15 6.37 -12.42
CA LYS A 104 -17.28 6.97 -13.76
C LYS A 104 -16.14 6.51 -14.65
N LYS A 105 -16.43 5.99 -15.85
CA LYS A 105 -15.42 5.54 -16.84
C LYS A 105 -14.30 6.56 -17.09
N ARG A 106 -14.61 7.88 -17.11
CA ARG A 106 -13.61 8.94 -17.25
C ARG A 106 -12.58 9.00 -16.11
N HIS A 107 -12.86 8.35 -14.98
CA HIS A 107 -11.99 8.32 -13.79
C HIS A 107 -11.19 7.01 -13.66
N HIS A 108 -11.39 6.03 -14.53
CA HIS A 108 -10.67 4.75 -14.49
C HIS A 108 -9.14 4.96 -14.54
N LYS A 109 -8.67 6.01 -15.21
CA LYS A 109 -7.24 6.41 -15.20
C LYS A 109 -6.68 6.70 -13.78
N ARG A 110 -7.53 6.81 -12.78
CA ARG A 110 -7.14 7.06 -11.37
C ARG A 110 -7.16 5.79 -10.51
N MET A 111 -7.60 4.68 -11.05
CA MET A 111 -7.54 3.39 -10.34
C MET A 111 -6.08 3.06 -10.06
N VAL A 112 -5.84 2.54 -8.85
CA VAL A 112 -4.49 2.15 -8.42
C VAL A 112 -4.21 0.72 -8.85
N VAL A 113 -5.10 -0.23 -8.52
CA VAL A 113 -4.90 -1.65 -8.87
C VAL A 113 -5.23 -1.84 -10.35
N THR A 114 -4.18 -1.90 -11.18
CA THR A 114 -4.20 -2.06 -12.64
C THR A 114 -3.09 -3.01 -13.05
N ASP A 115 -3.12 -3.52 -14.28
CA ASP A 115 -2.06 -4.39 -14.80
C ASP A 115 -0.68 -3.73 -14.69
N THR A 116 -0.53 -2.46 -15.11
CA THR A 116 0.73 -1.71 -14.98
C THR A 116 1.21 -1.59 -13.53
N PHE A 117 0.30 -1.39 -12.57
CA PHE A 117 0.64 -1.39 -11.15
C PHE A 117 1.12 -2.76 -10.69
N LEU A 118 0.49 -3.83 -11.16
CA LEU A 118 0.90 -5.20 -10.85
C LEU A 118 2.24 -5.58 -11.51
N ASP A 119 2.52 -5.09 -12.74
CA ASP A 119 3.82 -5.23 -13.40
C ASP A 119 4.94 -4.60 -12.55
N ASP A 120 4.72 -3.37 -12.07
CA ASP A 120 5.67 -2.70 -11.19
C ASP A 120 5.85 -3.44 -9.87
N LEU A 121 4.79 -3.93 -9.26
CA LEU A 121 4.86 -4.73 -8.03
C LEU A 121 5.54 -6.08 -8.25
N ALA A 122 5.30 -6.76 -9.37
CA ALA A 122 5.97 -8.01 -9.73
C ALA A 122 7.49 -7.84 -9.82
N ARG A 123 7.94 -6.67 -10.25
CA ARG A 123 9.35 -6.30 -10.28
C ARG A 123 9.91 -5.92 -8.90
N LEU A 124 9.16 -5.16 -8.12
CA LEU A 124 9.64 -4.56 -6.86
C LEU A 124 9.47 -5.45 -5.63
N LEU A 125 8.46 -6.32 -5.59
CA LEU A 125 8.29 -7.28 -4.51
C LEU A 125 9.37 -8.37 -4.58
N ALA A 126 9.93 -8.72 -3.45
CA ALA A 126 10.77 -9.92 -3.34
C ALA A 126 9.97 -11.19 -3.64
N PRO A 127 10.60 -12.30 -4.05
CA PRO A 127 9.93 -13.59 -4.08
C PRO A 127 9.29 -13.91 -2.73
N GLY A 128 8.02 -14.29 -2.73
CA GLY A 128 7.25 -14.49 -1.49
C GLY A 128 6.71 -13.20 -0.85
N GLY A 129 7.07 -12.02 -1.37
CA GLY A 129 6.52 -10.74 -0.92
C GLY A 129 5.02 -10.62 -1.20
N GLU A 130 4.31 -9.82 -0.41
CA GLU A 130 2.85 -9.83 -0.37
C GLU A 130 2.22 -8.52 -0.85
N LEU A 131 1.14 -8.62 -1.59
CA LEU A 131 0.21 -7.54 -1.90
C LEU A 131 -1.08 -7.74 -1.12
N PHE A 132 -1.40 -6.78 -0.26
CA PHE A 132 -2.67 -6.73 0.46
C PHE A 132 -3.55 -5.61 -0.07
N VAL A 133 -4.77 -5.93 -0.47
CA VAL A 133 -5.77 -4.97 -0.94
C VAL A 133 -7.05 -5.15 -0.13
N GLN A 134 -7.66 -4.06 0.35
CA GLN A 134 -8.97 -4.14 1.00
C GLN A 134 -9.92 -3.03 0.56
N THR A 135 -11.21 -3.33 0.56
CA THR A 135 -12.31 -2.42 0.21
C THR A 135 -13.61 -2.85 0.91
N ASP A 136 -14.52 -1.90 1.09
CA ASP A 136 -15.89 -2.15 1.58
C ASP A 136 -16.93 -2.25 0.44
N VAL A 137 -16.47 -2.34 -0.81
CA VAL A 137 -17.29 -2.42 -2.01
C VAL A 137 -17.05 -3.75 -2.71
N GLU A 138 -18.05 -4.64 -2.69
CA GLU A 138 -17.95 -6.02 -3.19
C GLU A 138 -17.54 -6.09 -4.67
N GLU A 139 -18.21 -5.34 -5.54
CA GLU A 139 -17.88 -5.28 -6.97
C GLU A 139 -16.42 -4.86 -7.23
N ARG A 140 -15.86 -4.05 -6.33
CA ARG A 140 -14.44 -3.66 -6.42
C ARG A 140 -13.54 -4.76 -5.93
N ALA A 141 -13.93 -5.47 -4.89
CA ALA A 141 -13.18 -6.63 -4.42
C ALA A 141 -13.10 -7.71 -5.51
N ASP A 142 -14.23 -8.00 -6.18
CA ASP A 142 -14.28 -8.95 -7.31
C ASP A 142 -13.35 -8.51 -8.46
N ALA A 143 -13.40 -7.22 -8.81
CA ALA A 143 -12.55 -6.68 -9.87
C ALA A 143 -11.07 -6.71 -9.52
N TYR A 144 -10.69 -6.38 -8.28
CA TYR A 144 -9.30 -6.45 -7.83
C TYR A 144 -8.80 -7.89 -7.77
N GLU A 145 -9.61 -8.80 -7.24
CA GLU A 145 -9.29 -10.24 -7.22
C GLU A 145 -9.06 -10.76 -8.64
N ALA A 146 -9.99 -10.48 -9.57
CA ALA A 146 -9.86 -10.90 -10.96
C ALA A 146 -8.59 -10.34 -11.63
N THR A 147 -8.27 -9.06 -11.39
CA THR A 147 -7.08 -8.42 -11.96
C THR A 147 -5.80 -9.06 -11.40
N VAL A 148 -5.72 -9.29 -10.09
CA VAL A 148 -4.55 -9.91 -9.45
C VAL A 148 -4.41 -11.38 -9.86
N ALA A 149 -5.52 -12.13 -9.92
CA ALA A 149 -5.53 -13.54 -10.31
C ALA A 149 -5.14 -13.78 -11.77
N ALA A 150 -5.42 -12.83 -12.65
CA ALA A 150 -5.02 -12.89 -14.05
C ALA A 150 -3.52 -12.64 -14.28
N HIS A 151 -2.83 -12.05 -13.31
CA HIS A 151 -1.42 -11.69 -13.44
C HIS A 151 -0.50 -12.85 -13.04
N GLU A 152 0.34 -13.33 -13.97
CA GLU A 152 1.17 -14.55 -13.83
C GLU A 152 2.15 -14.54 -12.65
N ALA A 153 2.59 -13.35 -12.22
CA ALA A 153 3.57 -13.21 -11.13
C ALA A 153 2.96 -13.43 -9.74
N PHE A 154 1.63 -13.50 -9.61
CA PHE A 154 0.98 -13.62 -8.31
C PHE A 154 0.28 -14.95 -8.11
N VAL A 155 0.23 -15.39 -6.85
CA VAL A 155 -0.53 -16.55 -6.38
C VAL A 155 -1.29 -16.18 -5.11
N PRO A 156 -2.35 -16.91 -4.75
CA PRO A 156 -2.98 -16.75 -3.44
C PRO A 156 -1.95 -16.93 -2.32
N ALA A 157 -2.04 -16.10 -1.27
CA ALA A 157 -1.16 -16.23 -0.11
C ALA A 157 -1.70 -17.24 0.93
N ALA A 158 -2.97 -17.65 0.83
CA ALA A 158 -3.66 -18.63 1.65
C ALA A 158 -4.41 -19.64 0.76
N ASP A 159 -5.44 -20.32 1.29
CA ASP A 159 -6.25 -21.29 0.52
C ASP A 159 -7.07 -20.64 -0.62
N GLY A 160 -7.07 -19.30 -0.70
CA GLY A 160 -7.72 -18.50 -1.74
C GLY A 160 -7.14 -17.09 -1.78
N TRP A 161 -7.68 -16.29 -2.68
CA TRP A 161 -7.29 -14.87 -2.83
C TRP A 161 -7.82 -14.01 -1.68
N ARG A 162 -8.97 -14.38 -1.08
CA ARG A 162 -9.60 -13.62 0.00
C ARG A 162 -9.17 -14.13 1.36
N VAL A 163 -9.03 -13.21 2.29
CA VAL A 163 -8.68 -13.49 3.69
C VAL A 163 -9.62 -12.76 4.64
N ASP A 164 -9.87 -13.34 5.79
CA ASP A 164 -10.81 -12.80 6.79
C ASP A 164 -10.21 -11.62 7.56
N ALA A 165 -8.90 -11.61 7.74
CA ALA A 165 -8.20 -10.63 8.57
C ALA A 165 -7.13 -9.84 7.81
N ASN A 166 -6.89 -8.62 8.27
CA ASN A 166 -5.72 -7.85 7.88
C ASN A 166 -4.46 -8.53 8.44
N PRO A 167 -3.45 -8.84 7.62
CA PRO A 167 -2.27 -9.62 8.04
C PRO A 167 -1.45 -8.97 9.15
N THR A 168 -1.56 -7.66 9.35
CA THR A 168 -0.88 -6.93 10.43
C THR A 168 -1.81 -6.44 11.52
N GLY A 169 -3.12 -6.44 11.29
CA GLY A 169 -4.09 -5.86 12.19
C GLY A 169 -4.08 -4.32 12.25
N ALA A 170 -3.17 -3.64 11.53
CA ALA A 170 -3.13 -2.19 11.46
C ALA A 170 -4.29 -1.64 10.63
N ARG A 171 -5.26 -0.99 11.28
CA ARG A 171 -6.53 -0.62 10.66
C ARG A 171 -6.52 0.78 10.06
N SER A 172 -7.09 0.92 8.87
CA SER A 172 -7.32 2.24 8.28
C SER A 172 -8.52 2.95 8.92
N ASN A 173 -8.64 4.27 8.72
CA ASN A 173 -9.82 5.03 9.19
C ASN A 173 -11.12 4.50 8.55
N ARG A 174 -11.06 4.06 7.28
CA ARG A 174 -12.23 3.54 6.58
C ARG A 174 -12.65 2.17 7.10
N GLU A 175 -11.67 1.31 7.41
CA GLU A 175 -11.92 -0.01 7.99
C GLU A 175 -12.63 0.11 9.34
N VAL A 176 -12.11 0.94 10.26
CA VAL A 176 -12.75 1.18 11.55
C VAL A 176 -14.17 1.67 11.38
N ARG A 177 -14.39 2.62 10.46
CA ARG A 177 -15.74 3.13 10.20
C ARG A 177 -16.66 2.07 9.58
N ALA A 178 -16.14 1.25 8.67
CA ALA A 178 -16.93 0.16 8.09
C ALA A 178 -17.38 -0.85 9.16
N GLU A 179 -16.48 -1.18 10.09
CA GLU A 179 -16.77 -2.04 11.23
C GLU A 179 -17.83 -1.41 12.16
N GLU A 180 -17.69 -0.12 12.49
CA GLU A 180 -18.67 0.63 13.31
C GLU A 180 -20.05 0.72 12.64
N ASP A 181 -20.08 0.88 11.32
CA ASP A 181 -21.31 0.96 10.51
C ASP A 181 -21.88 -0.44 10.17
N GLY A 182 -21.22 -1.55 10.59
CA GLY A 182 -21.62 -2.92 10.29
C GLY A 182 -21.49 -3.30 8.81
N LEU A 183 -20.64 -2.61 8.07
CA LEU A 183 -20.39 -2.87 6.65
C LEU A 183 -19.35 -3.98 6.47
N PRO A 184 -19.47 -4.81 5.44
CA PRO A 184 -18.46 -5.81 5.14
C PRO A 184 -17.13 -5.16 4.71
N VAL A 185 -16.02 -5.84 5.01
CA VAL A 185 -14.71 -5.48 4.50
C VAL A 185 -14.14 -6.69 3.77
N TYR A 186 -13.93 -6.53 2.48
CA TYR A 186 -13.37 -7.55 1.60
C TYR A 186 -11.86 -7.36 1.52
N ARG A 187 -11.10 -8.43 1.72
CA ARG A 187 -9.64 -8.41 1.79
C ARG A 187 -9.05 -9.43 0.84
N ILE A 188 -8.08 -9.02 0.06
CA ILE A 188 -7.34 -9.83 -0.91
C ILE A 188 -5.89 -9.86 -0.47
N LEU A 189 -5.31 -11.05 -0.40
CA LEU A 189 -3.89 -11.25 -0.10
C LEU A 189 -3.26 -12.14 -1.17
N ALA A 190 -2.33 -11.55 -1.90
CA ALA A 190 -1.57 -12.21 -2.94
C ALA A 190 -0.09 -12.27 -2.57
N ARG A 191 0.60 -13.30 -3.06
CA ARG A 191 2.04 -13.49 -2.90
C ARG A 191 2.70 -13.49 -4.27
N ARG A 192 3.82 -12.78 -4.39
CA ARG A 192 4.68 -12.87 -5.57
C ARG A 192 5.36 -14.24 -5.62
N ARG A 193 5.32 -14.88 -6.79
CA ARG A 193 6.06 -16.14 -7.08
C ARG A 193 7.56 -16.02 -6.88
#